data_7c616fe99ee119fa6a8dc7f99c1fa4f1
#
_entry.id   7c616fe99ee119fa6a8dc7f99c1fa4f1
#
_cell.length_a   1.000
_cell.length_b   1.000
_cell.length_c   1.000
_cell.angle_alpha   90.00
_cell.angle_beta   90.00
_cell.angle_gamma   90.00
#
_symmetry.space_group_name_H-M   'P 1'
#
loop_
_entity.id
_entity.type
_entity.pdbx_description
1 polymer ?
#
loop_
_entity_poly.entity_id
_entity_poly.type
_entity_poly.pdbx_seq_one_letter_code
_entity_poly.pdbx_strand_id
1 'polypeptide(L)'
;MAHRNAEQKCPTAAYLYLLHLDEHALAWEYLRRNPEYRRDWQDCVRRAATAHRWGLRVLEDPGLDARDAHPLWLVDHPRLVQLHPDVYATPDAAAFNFWRIPGRKGLVHDGLCLRVATSISACRIRLAMAPGLKDGDAFVVAMRPGRLPGARARVMTEALNELAAGSHTTPLAQTFSRPSATALLELHTLQALDASLAGASLREVALCLFGSAAVTQGWHADASLRSKVRRLVRRGRRLMLDDYRRLARLDLQGRAVPSHHQNDPEQGSPAV
;
A
#
# COMPACT_ATOMS: atom_id res chain seq x y z
N MET A 1 19.71 5.72 34.58
CA MET A 1 20.22 5.05 33.37
C MET A 1 19.15 4.42 32.47
N ALA A 2 17.98 4.00 32.98
CA ALA A 2 16.88 3.43 32.18
C ALA A 2 16.23 4.39 31.16
N HIS A 3 16.23 5.71 31.40
CA HIS A 3 15.59 6.69 30.54
C HIS A 3 16.27 6.91 29.17
N ARG A 4 17.61 6.79 29.11
CA ARG A 4 18.36 6.91 27.85
C ARG A 4 18.12 5.74 26.88
N ASN A 5 17.81 4.55 27.40
CA ASN A 5 17.54 3.37 26.56
C ASN A 5 16.17 3.39 25.85
N ALA A 6 15.18 4.11 26.38
CA ALA A 6 13.86 4.20 25.78
C ALA A 6 13.83 5.17 24.56
N GLU A 7 14.53 6.31 24.67
CA GLU A 7 14.66 7.29 23.56
C GLU A 7 15.44 6.70 22.38
N GLN A 8 16.37 5.77 22.65
CA GLN A 8 17.21 5.14 21.63
C GLN A 8 16.51 4.01 20.85
N LYS A 9 15.38 3.46 21.38
CA LYS A 9 14.70 2.29 20.76
C LYS A 9 13.75 2.62 19.62
N CYS A 10 13.29 3.87 19.47
CA CYS A 10 12.37 4.27 18.41
C CYS A 10 12.72 5.66 17.85
N PRO A 11 13.84 5.81 17.12
CA PRO A 11 14.21 7.11 16.59
C PRO A 11 13.18 7.59 15.58
N THR A 12 12.61 8.78 15.78
CA THR A 12 11.60 9.38 14.89
C THR A 12 12.09 9.43 13.44
N ALA A 13 13.38 9.62 13.23
CA ALA A 13 14.00 9.65 11.90
C ALA A 13 13.74 8.36 11.09
N ALA A 14 13.71 7.20 11.74
CA ALA A 14 13.43 5.93 11.08
C ALA A 14 12.00 5.81 10.55
N TYR A 15 11.10 6.68 10.97
CA TYR A 15 9.69 6.67 10.58
C TYR A 15 9.30 7.82 9.65
N LEU A 16 10.21 8.76 9.33
CA LEU A 16 9.89 9.92 8.50
C LEU A 16 9.40 9.56 7.10
N TYR A 17 9.83 8.42 6.56
CA TYR A 17 9.36 7.94 5.26
C TYR A 17 7.85 7.70 5.22
N LEU A 18 7.21 7.42 6.37
CA LEU A 18 5.77 7.23 6.48
C LEU A 18 4.96 8.46 6.08
N LEU A 19 5.55 9.67 6.20
CA LEU A 19 4.89 10.93 5.89
C LEU A 19 4.52 11.05 4.39
N HIS A 20 5.14 10.24 3.54
CA HIS A 20 4.98 10.25 2.09
C HIS A 20 4.30 8.99 1.54
N LEU A 21 3.84 8.09 2.42
CA LEU A 21 3.20 6.85 2.00
C LEU A 21 1.73 7.06 1.64
N ASP A 22 1.30 6.38 0.59
CA ASP A 22 -0.11 6.23 0.27
C ASP A 22 -0.81 5.19 1.17
N GLU A 23 -2.14 5.10 1.08
CA GLU A 23 -2.93 4.18 1.90
C GLU A 23 -2.52 2.71 1.73
N HIS A 24 -2.16 2.27 0.50
CA HIS A 24 -1.73 0.89 0.23
C HIS A 24 -0.36 0.58 0.83
N ALA A 25 0.55 1.53 0.79
CA ALA A 25 1.86 1.41 1.41
C ALA A 25 1.76 1.42 2.95
N LEU A 26 0.87 2.26 3.50
CA LEU A 26 0.55 2.23 4.93
C LEU A 26 -0.10 0.91 5.35
N ALA A 27 -1.02 0.36 4.54
CA ALA A 27 -1.60 -0.96 4.80
C ALA A 27 -0.51 -2.04 4.91
N TRP A 28 0.50 -1.98 4.03
CA TRP A 28 1.64 -2.88 4.09
C TRP A 28 2.45 -2.71 5.38
N GLU A 29 2.71 -1.49 5.81
CA GLU A 29 3.43 -1.23 7.06
C GLU A 29 2.75 -1.86 8.27
N TYR A 30 1.43 -1.89 8.30
CA TYR A 30 0.70 -2.58 9.36
C TYR A 30 0.72 -4.10 9.17
N LEU A 31 0.40 -4.60 7.97
CA LEU A 31 0.33 -6.04 7.70
C LEU A 31 1.66 -6.76 7.95
N ARG A 32 2.79 -6.20 7.51
CA ARG A 32 4.10 -6.84 7.68
C ARG A 32 4.50 -7.05 9.15
N ARG A 33 3.84 -6.35 10.09
CA ARG A 33 4.03 -6.51 11.54
C ARG A 33 3.13 -7.58 12.14
N ASN A 34 2.13 -8.06 11.40
CA ASN A 34 1.21 -9.08 11.90
C ASN A 34 1.94 -10.41 12.11
N PRO A 35 1.89 -11.00 13.33
CA PRO A 35 2.64 -12.22 13.64
C PRO A 35 2.13 -13.44 12.88
N GLU A 36 0.82 -13.49 12.53
CA GLU A 36 0.28 -14.57 11.71
C GLU A 36 0.73 -14.46 10.25
N TYR A 37 0.76 -13.24 9.70
CA TYR A 37 1.31 -13.00 8.36
C TYR A 37 2.77 -13.44 8.26
N ARG A 38 3.58 -13.12 9.26
CA ARG A 38 4.99 -13.53 9.32
C ARG A 38 5.14 -15.04 9.37
N ARG A 39 4.27 -15.74 10.11
CA ARG A 39 4.27 -17.21 10.14
C ARG A 39 3.88 -17.80 8.79
N ASP A 40 2.83 -17.28 8.16
CA ASP A 40 2.39 -17.73 6.84
C ASP A 40 3.47 -17.48 5.77
N TRP A 41 4.22 -16.37 5.88
CA TRP A 41 5.36 -16.09 5.02
C TRP A 41 6.50 -17.11 5.22
N GLN A 42 6.80 -17.51 6.44
CA GLN A 42 7.85 -18.47 6.73
C GLN A 42 7.51 -19.90 6.28
N ASP A 43 6.22 -20.23 6.18
CA ASP A 43 5.73 -21.50 5.67
C ASP A 43 5.79 -21.54 4.14
N CYS A 44 6.94 -22.00 3.60
CA CYS A 44 7.19 -22.05 2.15
C CYS A 44 6.17 -22.92 1.39
N VAL A 45 5.58 -23.93 2.02
CA VAL A 45 4.64 -24.86 1.38
C VAL A 45 3.28 -24.21 1.12
N ARG A 46 2.87 -23.31 1.99
CA ARG A 46 1.52 -22.70 1.96
C ARG A 46 1.47 -21.32 1.31
N ARG A 47 2.60 -20.73 0.94
CA ARG A 47 2.68 -19.33 0.47
C ARG A 47 1.66 -18.96 -0.61
N ALA A 48 1.52 -19.79 -1.63
CA ALA A 48 0.61 -19.50 -2.74
C ALA A 48 -0.87 -19.53 -2.31
N ALA A 49 -1.24 -20.48 -1.43
CA ALA A 49 -2.63 -20.67 -0.98
C ALA A 49 -3.07 -19.61 0.05
N THR A 50 -2.14 -19.06 0.83
CA THR A 50 -2.46 -18.17 1.95
C THR A 50 -2.46 -16.68 1.56
N ALA A 51 -1.87 -16.29 0.43
CA ALA A 51 -1.77 -14.89 0.00
C ALA A 51 -3.14 -14.18 -0.04
N HIS A 52 -4.17 -14.85 -0.58
CA HIS A 52 -5.52 -14.31 -0.69
C HIS A 52 -6.17 -14.03 0.67
N ARG A 53 -5.86 -14.82 1.70
CA ARG A 53 -6.31 -14.58 3.07
C ARG A 53 -5.91 -13.19 3.55
N TRP A 54 -4.75 -12.70 3.12
CA TRP A 54 -4.19 -11.39 3.49
C TRP A 54 -4.58 -10.26 2.52
N GLY A 55 -5.35 -10.59 1.48
CA GLY A 55 -5.74 -9.64 0.43
C GLY A 55 -4.63 -9.37 -0.56
N LEU A 56 -3.64 -10.24 -0.65
CA LEU A 56 -2.52 -10.17 -1.58
C LEU A 56 -2.65 -11.23 -2.69
N ARG A 57 -2.09 -10.96 -3.86
CA ARG A 57 -1.96 -11.93 -4.95
C ARG A 57 -0.80 -12.89 -4.69
N VAL A 58 0.28 -12.36 -4.13
CA VAL A 58 1.49 -13.10 -3.74
C VAL A 58 1.93 -12.56 -2.38
N LEU A 59 2.43 -13.42 -1.51
CA LEU A 59 2.98 -12.98 -0.23
C LEU A 59 4.28 -12.20 -0.49
N GLU A 60 4.40 -11.04 0.13
CA GLU A 60 5.56 -10.17 0.10
C GLU A 60 6.40 -10.39 1.36
N ASP A 61 7.72 -10.18 1.27
CA ASP A 61 8.63 -10.35 2.40
C ASP A 61 8.35 -9.33 3.53
N PRO A 62 7.91 -9.77 4.72
CA PRO A 62 7.66 -8.86 5.85
C PRO A 62 8.93 -8.18 6.41
N GLY A 63 10.11 -8.62 6.01
CA GLY A 63 11.38 -7.96 6.32
C GLY A 63 11.53 -6.63 5.57
N LEU A 64 10.91 -6.49 4.41
CA LEU A 64 10.97 -5.29 3.60
C LEU A 64 9.96 -4.25 4.10
N ASP A 65 10.38 -3.00 4.25
CA ASP A 65 9.48 -1.90 4.53
C ASP A 65 8.85 -1.35 3.24
N ALA A 66 7.90 -0.40 3.39
CA ALA A 66 7.18 0.14 2.27
C ALA A 66 8.04 0.88 1.23
N ARG A 67 9.32 1.16 1.48
CA ARG A 67 10.24 1.76 0.51
C ARG A 67 10.73 0.73 -0.51
N ASP A 68 10.93 -0.50 -0.06
CA ASP A 68 11.51 -1.59 -0.87
C ASP A 68 10.48 -2.67 -1.23
N ALA A 69 9.44 -2.87 -0.41
CA ALA A 69 8.37 -3.81 -0.68
C ALA A 69 7.45 -3.36 -1.83
N HIS A 70 6.94 -4.32 -2.57
CA HIS A 70 6.00 -4.12 -3.68
C HIS A 70 4.76 -5.00 -3.52
N PRO A 71 3.99 -4.88 -2.42
CA PRO A 71 2.85 -5.75 -2.16
C PRO A 71 1.80 -5.64 -3.28
N LEU A 72 1.43 -6.78 -3.84
CA LEU A 72 0.40 -6.89 -4.87
C LEU A 72 -0.95 -7.18 -4.22
N TRP A 73 -1.70 -6.14 -3.94
CA TRP A 73 -3.04 -6.26 -3.40
C TRP A 73 -4.01 -6.86 -4.42
N LEU A 74 -5.03 -7.58 -3.96
CA LEU A 74 -6.11 -8.11 -4.81
C LEU A 74 -6.89 -6.99 -5.50
N VAL A 75 -7.04 -5.86 -4.80
CA VAL A 75 -7.62 -4.64 -5.38
C VAL A 75 -6.52 -3.86 -6.08
N ASP A 76 -6.73 -3.57 -7.35
CA ASP A 76 -5.79 -2.77 -8.12
C ASP A 76 -5.65 -1.37 -7.52
N HIS A 77 -4.41 -0.92 -7.41
CA HIS A 77 -4.09 0.43 -6.97
C HIS A 77 -4.76 1.47 -7.90
N PRO A 78 -5.31 2.58 -7.37
CA PRO A 78 -5.91 3.63 -8.20
C PRO A 78 -4.98 4.19 -9.29
N ARG A 79 -3.67 4.22 -9.01
CA ARG A 79 -2.62 4.67 -9.93
C ARG A 79 -2.00 3.52 -10.75
N LEU A 80 -2.65 2.36 -10.84
CA LEU A 80 -2.18 1.27 -11.70
C LEU A 80 -2.49 1.62 -13.15
N VAL A 81 -1.45 1.75 -13.95
CA VAL A 81 -1.51 1.94 -15.39
C VAL A 81 -1.40 0.59 -16.07
N GLN A 82 -2.38 0.22 -16.89
CA GLN A 82 -2.37 -1.02 -17.65
C GLN A 82 -1.89 -0.74 -19.08
N LEU A 83 -0.88 -1.46 -19.54
CA LEU A 83 -0.31 -1.33 -20.86
C LEU A 83 -0.64 -2.57 -21.66
N HIS A 84 -1.20 -2.37 -22.87
CA HIS A 84 -1.53 -3.42 -23.80
C HIS A 84 -0.91 -3.12 -25.17
N PRO A 85 -0.57 -4.13 -25.99
CA PRO A 85 -0.20 -3.91 -27.37
C PRO A 85 -1.32 -3.18 -28.11
N ASP A 86 -0.96 -2.21 -28.95
CA ASP A 86 -1.90 -1.54 -29.84
C ASP A 86 -1.97 -2.31 -31.18
N VAL A 87 -3.06 -3.03 -31.39
CA VAL A 87 -3.31 -3.78 -32.64
C VAL A 87 -3.70 -2.89 -33.82
N TYR A 88 -4.04 -1.62 -33.54
CA TYR A 88 -4.46 -0.64 -34.55
C TYR A 88 -3.52 0.57 -34.60
N ALA A 89 -2.25 0.34 -34.29
CA ALA A 89 -1.25 1.38 -34.19
C ALA A 89 -1.13 2.20 -35.47
N THR A 90 -1.07 3.51 -35.31
CA THR A 90 -0.74 4.44 -36.39
C THR A 90 0.79 4.53 -36.55
N PRO A 91 1.29 4.95 -37.72
CA PRO A 91 2.75 5.03 -37.99
C PRO A 91 3.50 5.96 -36.97
N ASP A 92 2.81 6.90 -36.37
CA ASP A 92 3.33 7.84 -35.37
C ASP A 92 3.10 7.42 -33.93
N ALA A 93 2.58 6.18 -33.72
CA ALA A 93 2.34 5.67 -32.37
C ALA A 93 3.64 5.53 -31.57
N ALA A 94 3.58 5.90 -30.30
CA ALA A 94 4.72 5.77 -29.40
C ALA A 94 5.05 4.29 -29.17
N ALA A 95 6.31 3.92 -29.34
CA ALA A 95 6.79 2.57 -29.07
C ALA A 95 7.07 2.38 -27.56
N PHE A 96 6.63 1.25 -27.03
CA PHE A 96 6.95 0.85 -25.67
C PHE A 96 8.45 0.57 -25.54
N ASN A 97 9.05 1.07 -24.45
CA ASN A 97 10.42 0.75 -24.12
C ASN A 97 10.55 0.57 -22.60
N PHE A 98 10.76 -0.67 -22.18
CA PHE A 98 10.90 -1.02 -20.77
C PHE A 98 12.04 -0.24 -20.05
N TRP A 99 13.13 0.00 -20.76
CA TRP A 99 14.31 0.63 -20.18
C TRP A 99 14.15 2.14 -20.00
N ARG A 100 13.23 2.77 -20.75
CA ARG A 100 12.86 4.18 -20.58
C ARG A 100 11.97 4.45 -19.38
N ILE A 101 11.37 3.42 -18.78
CA ILE A 101 10.63 3.59 -17.51
C ILE A 101 11.64 4.08 -16.45
N PRO A 102 11.44 5.26 -15.88
CA PRO A 102 12.42 5.84 -14.96
C PRO A 102 12.40 5.15 -13.58
N GLY A 103 13.50 5.31 -12.83
CA GLY A 103 13.63 4.84 -11.47
C GLY A 103 14.03 3.37 -11.32
N ARG A 104 14.18 2.94 -10.06
CA ARG A 104 14.44 1.54 -9.72
C ARG A 104 13.16 0.73 -9.91
N LYS A 105 13.27 -0.39 -10.62
CA LYS A 105 12.13 -1.23 -11.01
C LYS A 105 12.06 -2.47 -10.13
N GLY A 106 10.94 -2.65 -9.42
CA GLY A 106 10.55 -3.92 -8.83
C GLY A 106 9.66 -4.69 -9.80
N LEU A 107 10.00 -5.94 -10.09
CA LEU A 107 9.27 -6.78 -11.05
C LEU A 107 8.60 -7.93 -10.31
N VAL A 108 7.31 -8.11 -10.53
CA VAL A 108 6.54 -9.24 -10.00
C VAL A 108 5.61 -9.77 -11.08
N HIS A 109 5.67 -11.08 -11.34
CA HIS A 109 4.74 -11.76 -12.22
C HIS A 109 3.62 -12.38 -11.37
N ASP A 110 2.37 -12.01 -11.62
CA ASP A 110 1.21 -12.48 -10.83
C ASP A 110 0.48 -13.69 -11.46
N GLY A 111 1.11 -14.35 -12.42
CA GLY A 111 0.54 -15.45 -13.19
C GLY A 111 -0.21 -15.03 -14.46
N LEU A 112 -0.65 -13.77 -14.53
CA LEU A 112 -1.42 -13.21 -15.65
C LEU A 112 -0.66 -12.13 -16.41
N CYS A 113 0.03 -11.27 -15.71
CA CYS A 113 0.78 -10.16 -16.31
C CYS A 113 2.04 -9.84 -15.50
N LEU A 114 3.00 -9.19 -16.16
CA LEU A 114 4.16 -8.63 -15.50
C LEU A 114 3.79 -7.29 -14.86
N ARG A 115 3.98 -7.19 -13.56
CA ARG A 115 3.77 -5.96 -12.81
C ARG A 115 5.09 -5.30 -12.50
N VAL A 116 5.15 -4.01 -12.81
CA VAL A 116 6.33 -3.18 -12.58
C VAL A 116 5.95 -2.11 -11.58
N ALA A 117 6.66 -2.08 -10.47
CA ALA A 117 6.62 -0.96 -9.56
C ALA A 117 7.88 -0.13 -9.73
N THR A 118 7.74 1.16 -9.95
CA THR A 118 8.87 2.09 -10.00
C THR A 118 8.66 3.23 -9.02
N SER A 119 9.74 3.69 -8.43
CA SER A 119 9.75 4.84 -7.53
C SER A 119 10.52 5.97 -8.18
N ILE A 120 9.83 7.08 -8.43
CA ILE A 120 10.43 8.30 -8.95
C ILE A 120 10.19 9.38 -7.90
N SER A 121 11.25 9.83 -7.25
CA SER A 121 11.14 10.82 -6.16
C SER A 121 10.15 10.37 -5.07
N ALA A 122 9.11 11.15 -4.80
CA ALA A 122 8.07 10.81 -3.83
C ALA A 122 6.89 10.02 -4.41
N CYS A 123 6.88 9.77 -5.74
CA CYS A 123 5.75 9.11 -6.40
C CYS A 123 6.07 7.65 -6.73
N ARG A 124 5.12 6.78 -6.41
CA ARG A 124 5.15 5.36 -6.79
C ARG A 124 4.21 5.13 -7.94
N ILE A 125 4.77 4.75 -9.09
CA ILE A 125 4.00 4.37 -10.26
C ILE A 125 3.97 2.85 -10.33
N ARG A 126 2.81 2.31 -10.65
CA ARG A 126 2.61 0.88 -10.83
C ARG A 126 2.09 0.62 -12.24
N LEU A 127 2.78 -0.24 -12.94
CA LEU A 127 2.43 -0.66 -14.29
C LEU A 127 2.01 -2.13 -14.28
N ALA A 128 1.02 -2.49 -15.06
CA ALA A 128 0.69 -3.87 -15.38
C ALA A 128 0.84 -4.02 -16.90
N MET A 129 1.79 -4.82 -17.32
CA MET A 129 2.05 -5.08 -18.73
C MET A 129 1.34 -6.36 -19.16
N ALA A 130 0.55 -6.28 -20.23
CA ALA A 130 -0.07 -7.45 -20.83
C ALA A 130 0.99 -8.44 -21.32
N PRO A 131 0.73 -9.77 -21.29
CA PRO A 131 1.72 -10.79 -21.65
C PRO A 131 2.25 -10.66 -23.09
N GLY A 132 1.47 -10.07 -23.99
CA GLY A 132 1.85 -9.89 -25.39
C GLY A 132 2.65 -8.62 -25.69
N LEU A 133 2.82 -7.70 -24.74
CA LEU A 133 3.52 -6.43 -24.95
C LEU A 133 5.05 -6.66 -24.95
N LYS A 134 5.71 -6.26 -26.02
CA LYS A 134 7.17 -6.37 -26.20
C LYS A 134 7.81 -4.99 -26.35
N ASP A 135 9.10 -4.91 -26.10
CA ASP A 135 9.89 -3.71 -26.43
C ASP A 135 9.81 -3.41 -27.94
N GLY A 136 9.51 -2.17 -28.26
CA GLY A 136 9.32 -1.72 -29.65
C GLY A 136 7.88 -1.75 -30.12
N ASP A 137 6.97 -2.46 -29.44
CA ASP A 137 5.56 -2.50 -29.81
C ASP A 137 4.89 -1.15 -29.56
N ALA A 138 3.98 -0.75 -30.44
CA ALA A 138 3.03 0.31 -30.13
C ALA A 138 2.10 -0.15 -28.99
N PHE A 139 1.69 0.75 -28.12
CA PHE A 139 0.90 0.40 -26.95
C PHE A 139 -0.22 1.39 -26.65
N VAL A 140 -1.26 0.87 -26.01
CA VAL A 140 -2.37 1.65 -25.46
C VAL A 140 -2.35 1.56 -23.94
N VAL A 141 -2.84 2.64 -23.31
CA VAL A 141 -3.08 2.69 -21.89
C VAL A 141 -4.54 2.35 -21.64
N ALA A 142 -4.78 1.22 -20.97
CA ALA A 142 -6.11 0.79 -20.64
C ALA A 142 -6.50 1.20 -19.21
N MET A 143 -7.75 1.64 -19.07
CA MET A 143 -8.34 1.98 -17.78
C MET A 143 -9.60 1.15 -17.55
N ARG A 144 -9.64 0.40 -16.43
CA ARG A 144 -10.87 -0.29 -16.05
C ARG A 144 -11.93 0.72 -15.62
N PRO A 145 -13.16 0.63 -16.14
CA PRO A 145 -14.24 1.48 -15.68
C PRO A 145 -14.47 1.27 -14.18
N GLY A 146 -14.77 2.34 -13.47
CA GLY A 146 -15.02 2.34 -12.04
C GLY A 146 -16.24 3.22 -11.73
N ARG A 147 -16.65 3.28 -10.45
CA ARG A 147 -17.80 4.11 -10.02
C ARG A 147 -17.63 5.60 -10.33
N LEU A 148 -16.40 6.10 -10.40
CA LEU A 148 -16.06 7.49 -10.69
C LEU A 148 -15.00 7.54 -11.79
N PRO A 149 -15.40 7.32 -13.07
CA PRO A 149 -14.44 7.22 -14.18
C PRO A 149 -13.60 8.49 -14.37
N GLY A 150 -14.18 9.68 -14.20
CA GLY A 150 -13.47 10.95 -14.34
C GLY A 150 -12.39 11.18 -13.26
N ALA A 151 -12.64 10.77 -12.01
CA ALA A 151 -11.63 10.87 -10.96
C ALA A 151 -10.48 9.90 -11.22
N ARG A 152 -10.78 8.68 -11.70
CA ARG A 152 -9.77 7.69 -12.03
C ARG A 152 -8.93 8.11 -13.25
N ALA A 153 -9.57 8.68 -14.29
CA ALA A 153 -8.87 9.23 -15.46
C ALA A 153 -7.88 10.32 -15.05
N ARG A 154 -8.27 11.22 -14.16
CA ARG A 154 -7.39 12.28 -13.65
C ARG A 154 -6.16 11.73 -12.95
N VAL A 155 -6.35 10.78 -12.01
CA VAL A 155 -5.23 10.12 -11.31
C VAL A 155 -4.31 9.37 -12.28
N MET A 156 -4.85 8.75 -13.32
CA MET A 156 -4.05 8.09 -14.36
C MET A 156 -3.28 9.08 -15.22
N THR A 157 -3.89 10.19 -15.63
CA THR A 157 -3.21 11.25 -16.37
C THR A 157 -2.05 11.84 -15.57
N GLU A 158 -2.25 12.06 -14.26
CA GLU A 158 -1.17 12.49 -13.37
C GLU A 158 -0.02 11.48 -13.36
N ALA A 159 -0.32 10.18 -13.21
CA ALA A 159 0.70 9.13 -13.22
C ALA A 159 1.45 9.03 -14.55
N LEU A 160 0.75 9.20 -15.68
CA LEU A 160 1.37 9.21 -17.01
C LEU A 160 2.25 10.45 -17.23
N ASN A 161 1.80 11.62 -16.77
CA ASN A 161 2.60 12.83 -16.82
C ASN A 161 3.87 12.72 -15.96
N GLU A 162 3.77 12.09 -14.79
CA GLU A 162 4.93 11.81 -13.93
C GLU A 162 5.91 10.84 -14.62
N LEU A 163 5.41 9.81 -15.32
CA LEU A 163 6.24 8.91 -16.12
C LEU A 163 6.96 9.65 -17.24
N ALA A 164 6.26 10.52 -17.95
CA ALA A 164 6.81 11.32 -19.03
C ALA A 164 7.84 12.34 -18.50
N ALA A 165 7.55 13.00 -17.40
CA ALA A 165 8.42 13.99 -16.78
C ALA A 165 9.69 13.39 -16.17
N GLY A 166 9.62 12.15 -15.64
CA GLY A 166 10.76 11.44 -15.05
C GLY A 166 11.94 11.23 -15.99
N SER A 167 11.73 11.40 -17.30
CA SER A 167 12.81 11.35 -18.30
C SER A 167 13.65 12.65 -18.36
N HIS A 168 13.21 13.75 -17.75
CA HIS A 168 13.80 15.08 -17.93
C HIS A 168 13.92 15.95 -16.67
N THR A 169 13.46 15.47 -15.51
CA THR A 169 13.47 16.33 -14.31
C THR A 169 14.73 16.14 -13.49
N THR A 170 15.56 17.18 -13.48
CA THR A 170 16.31 17.61 -12.30
C THR A 170 15.37 17.53 -11.08
N PRO A 171 15.85 17.04 -9.92
CA PRO A 171 14.99 17.00 -8.75
C PRO A 171 14.47 18.39 -8.48
N LEU A 172 13.22 18.66 -8.85
CA LEU A 172 12.49 19.82 -8.37
C LEU A 172 12.60 19.79 -6.86
N ALA A 173 13.19 20.83 -6.29
CA ALA A 173 13.24 21.00 -4.85
C ALA A 173 11.83 20.74 -4.33
N GLN A 174 11.68 19.61 -3.65
CA GLN A 174 10.40 19.23 -3.05
C GLN A 174 10.05 20.40 -2.14
N THR A 175 9.00 21.13 -2.49
CA THR A 175 8.42 22.12 -1.59
C THR A 175 8.03 21.32 -0.36
N PHE A 176 8.78 21.48 0.73
CA PHE A 176 8.54 20.84 2.00
C PHE A 176 7.20 21.34 2.54
N SER A 177 6.12 20.79 1.99
CA SER A 177 4.80 21.00 2.53
C SER A 177 4.77 20.41 3.94
N ARG A 178 4.25 21.18 4.89
CA ARG A 178 4.09 20.69 6.25
C ARG A 178 3.31 19.37 6.22
N PRO A 179 3.80 18.31 6.93
CA PRO A 179 3.11 17.03 6.98
C PRO A 179 1.65 17.18 7.39
N SER A 180 0.74 16.46 6.75
CA SER A 180 -0.66 16.46 7.13
C SER A 180 -0.85 15.89 8.54
N ALA A 181 -1.90 16.33 9.23
CA ALA A 181 -2.25 15.79 10.55
C ALA A 181 -2.47 14.27 10.51
N THR A 182 -3.00 13.75 9.40
CA THR A 182 -3.19 12.32 9.16
C THR A 182 -1.86 11.60 9.05
N ALA A 183 -0.90 12.11 8.27
CA ALA A 183 0.42 11.50 8.14
C ALA A 183 1.17 11.46 9.48
N LEU A 184 1.08 12.53 10.26
CA LEU A 184 1.65 12.56 11.61
C LEU A 184 0.96 11.57 12.56
N LEU A 185 -0.36 11.38 12.44
CA LEU A 185 -1.09 10.39 13.21
C LEU A 185 -0.63 8.97 12.86
N GLU A 186 -0.44 8.64 11.57
CA GLU A 186 0.07 7.34 11.15
C GLU A 186 1.49 7.08 11.65
N LEU A 187 2.37 8.07 11.55
CA LEU A 187 3.73 8.01 12.09
C LEU A 187 3.71 7.67 13.59
N HIS A 188 2.99 8.44 14.40
CA HIS A 188 2.90 8.19 15.84
C HIS A 188 2.23 6.85 16.16
N THR A 189 1.25 6.42 15.35
CA THR A 189 0.57 5.13 15.54
C THR A 189 1.52 3.96 15.31
N LEU A 190 2.34 4.00 14.25
CA LEU A 190 3.33 2.95 13.97
C LEU A 190 4.46 2.93 14.99
N GLN A 191 4.97 4.10 15.40
CA GLN A 191 5.95 4.17 16.49
C GLN A 191 5.40 3.57 17.80
N ALA A 192 4.15 3.92 18.16
CA ALA A 192 3.49 3.38 19.37
C ALA A 192 3.26 1.87 19.27
N LEU A 193 2.91 1.38 18.09
CA LEU A 193 2.75 -0.05 17.81
C LEU A 193 4.07 -0.78 18.00
N ASP A 194 5.13 -0.35 17.35
CA ASP A 194 6.44 -1.00 17.38
C ASP A 194 7.03 -1.02 18.81
N ALA A 195 6.95 0.09 19.53
CA ALA A 195 7.35 0.14 20.93
C ALA A 195 6.52 -0.84 21.80
N SER A 196 5.19 -0.91 21.56
CA SER A 196 4.31 -1.85 22.27
C SER A 196 4.61 -3.31 21.93
N LEU A 197 4.92 -3.63 20.68
CA LEU A 197 5.33 -4.98 20.24
C LEU A 197 6.69 -5.39 20.82
N ALA A 198 7.57 -4.41 21.05
CA ALA A 198 8.84 -4.62 21.74
C ALA A 198 8.68 -4.75 23.27
N GLY A 199 7.46 -4.72 23.81
CA GLY A 199 7.17 -4.91 25.24
C GLY A 199 7.25 -3.62 26.06
N ALA A 200 7.36 -2.42 25.45
CA ALA A 200 7.41 -1.18 26.17
C ALA A 200 6.07 -0.88 26.90
N SER A 201 6.17 -0.37 28.14
CA SER A 201 5.04 0.15 28.88
C SER A 201 4.46 1.41 28.24
N LEU A 202 3.21 1.75 28.54
CA LEU A 202 2.60 2.97 27.98
C LEU A 202 3.39 4.25 28.32
N ARG A 203 4.09 4.27 29.46
CA ARG A 203 4.94 5.39 29.84
C ARG A 203 6.19 5.49 28.99
N GLU A 204 6.82 4.36 28.70
CA GLU A 204 7.97 4.30 27.79
C GLU A 204 7.57 4.66 26.34
N VAL A 205 6.40 4.20 25.86
CA VAL A 205 5.83 4.64 24.58
C VAL A 205 5.65 6.17 24.58
N ALA A 206 5.13 6.75 25.64
CA ALA A 206 4.99 8.21 25.76
C ALA A 206 6.35 8.95 25.71
N LEU A 207 7.36 8.40 26.37
CA LEU A 207 8.73 8.94 26.34
C LEU A 207 9.29 8.92 24.91
N CYS A 208 9.10 7.81 24.18
CA CYS A 208 9.54 7.69 22.79
C CYS A 208 8.85 8.71 21.87
N LEU A 209 7.56 8.93 22.05
CA LEU A 209 6.77 9.77 21.13
C LEU A 209 6.84 11.27 21.43
N PHE A 210 6.89 11.64 22.71
CA PHE A 210 6.70 13.01 23.16
C PHE A 210 7.85 13.57 23.99
N GLY A 211 8.83 12.73 24.30
CA GLY A 211 10.00 13.10 25.08
C GLY A 211 9.77 13.19 26.58
N SER A 212 10.86 13.33 27.33
CA SER A 212 10.85 13.32 28.80
C SER A 212 10.10 14.52 29.41
N ALA A 213 10.25 15.71 28.84
CA ALA A 213 9.60 16.92 29.35
C ALA A 213 8.06 16.78 29.33
N ALA A 214 7.48 16.33 28.23
CA ALA A 214 6.04 16.14 28.10
C ALA A 214 5.52 15.06 29.07
N VAL A 215 6.29 14.00 29.29
CA VAL A 215 5.92 12.92 30.22
C VAL A 215 6.02 13.38 31.69
N THR A 216 7.04 14.14 32.03
CA THR A 216 7.19 14.66 33.40
C THR A 216 6.05 15.62 33.76
N GLN A 217 5.63 16.46 32.83
CA GLN A 217 4.57 17.44 33.03
C GLN A 217 3.16 16.83 32.94
N GLY A 218 2.95 15.86 32.06
CA GLY A 218 1.61 15.40 31.66
C GLY A 218 1.27 13.95 31.99
N TRP A 219 2.11 13.18 32.71
CA TRP A 219 1.85 11.78 33.00
C TRP A 219 1.20 11.58 34.38
N HIS A 220 -0.10 11.87 34.50
CA HIS A 220 -0.89 11.63 35.70
C HIS A 220 -1.98 10.58 35.40
N ALA A 221 -2.66 10.07 36.46
CA ALA A 221 -3.64 8.98 36.32
C ALA A 221 -4.75 9.29 35.31
N ASP A 222 -5.26 10.52 35.31
CA ASP A 222 -6.36 11.01 34.46
C ASP A 222 -5.86 11.86 33.27
N ALA A 223 -4.57 11.80 32.96
CA ALA A 223 -3.97 12.66 31.96
C ALA A 223 -4.40 12.34 30.54
N SER A 224 -4.66 13.38 29.78
CA SER A 224 -4.96 13.33 28.34
C SER A 224 -3.85 12.63 27.56
N LEU A 225 -2.57 12.79 27.98
CA LEU A 225 -1.41 12.16 27.38
C LEU A 225 -1.46 10.63 27.47
N ARG A 226 -1.76 10.07 28.65
CA ARG A 226 -1.89 8.62 28.85
C ARG A 226 -3.02 8.05 28.00
N SER A 227 -4.15 8.74 27.94
CA SER A 227 -5.28 8.36 27.10
C SER A 227 -4.94 8.43 25.62
N LYS A 228 -4.17 9.44 25.18
CA LYS A 228 -3.69 9.57 23.79
C LYS A 228 -2.78 8.39 23.40
N VAL A 229 -1.80 8.06 24.24
CA VAL A 229 -0.89 6.91 23.98
C VAL A 229 -1.66 5.61 23.91
N ARG A 230 -2.60 5.37 24.84
CA ARG A 230 -3.45 4.16 24.83
C ARG A 230 -4.25 4.06 23.52
N ARG A 231 -4.81 5.17 23.03
CA ARG A 231 -5.54 5.20 21.75
C ARG A 231 -4.62 4.89 20.57
N LEU A 232 -3.40 5.42 20.52
CA LEU A 232 -2.42 5.14 19.47
C LEU A 232 -2.07 3.65 19.43
N VAL A 233 -1.71 3.05 20.57
CA VAL A 233 -1.39 1.61 20.65
C VAL A 233 -2.59 0.76 20.23
N ARG A 234 -3.79 1.08 20.71
CA ARG A 234 -5.00 0.34 20.33
C ARG A 234 -5.30 0.45 18.85
N ARG A 235 -5.17 1.66 18.27
CA ARG A 235 -5.35 1.91 16.84
C ARG A 235 -4.32 1.10 16.03
N GLY A 236 -3.04 1.15 16.41
CA GLY A 236 -1.97 0.41 15.74
C GLY A 236 -2.23 -1.10 15.72
N ARG A 237 -2.64 -1.67 16.86
CA ARG A 237 -2.97 -3.10 16.95
C ARG A 237 -4.16 -3.47 16.06
N ARG A 238 -5.22 -2.64 16.02
CA ARG A 238 -6.37 -2.91 15.15
C ARG A 238 -5.98 -2.84 13.67
N LEU A 239 -5.21 -1.83 13.27
CA LEU A 239 -4.69 -1.70 11.92
C LEU A 239 -3.81 -2.90 11.54
N MET A 240 -2.95 -3.36 12.43
CA MET A 240 -2.09 -4.53 12.19
C MET A 240 -2.90 -5.83 12.04
N LEU A 241 -3.94 -6.01 12.82
CA LEU A 241 -4.69 -7.28 12.83
C LEU A 241 -5.74 -7.36 11.73
N ASP A 242 -6.47 -6.27 11.47
CA ASP A 242 -7.61 -6.30 10.55
C ASP A 242 -7.82 -5.00 9.75
N ASP A 243 -7.82 -3.83 10.38
CA ASP A 243 -8.21 -2.56 9.75
C ASP A 243 -7.25 -2.14 8.58
N TYR A 244 -6.07 -2.77 8.40
CA TYR A 244 -5.23 -2.56 7.22
C TYR A 244 -5.98 -2.87 5.93
N ARG A 245 -6.98 -3.76 5.97
CA ARG A 245 -7.84 -4.12 4.83
C ARG A 245 -8.58 -2.91 4.29
N ARG A 246 -9.01 -2.01 5.17
CA ARG A 246 -9.69 -0.75 4.78
C ARG A 246 -8.72 0.19 4.06
N LEU A 247 -7.47 0.30 4.56
CA LEU A 247 -6.43 1.07 3.88
C LEU A 247 -6.10 0.47 2.51
N ALA A 248 -6.05 -0.85 2.40
CA ALA A 248 -5.85 -1.56 1.14
C ALA A 248 -7.13 -1.62 0.28
N ARG A 249 -8.26 -1.03 0.72
CA ARG A 249 -9.56 -1.01 0.03
C ARG A 249 -10.16 -2.37 -0.28
N LEU A 250 -9.79 -3.40 0.48
CA LEU A 250 -10.26 -4.77 0.27
C LEU A 250 -11.75 -4.94 0.61
N ASP A 251 -12.30 -4.13 1.52
CA ASP A 251 -13.70 -4.17 1.94
C ASP A 251 -14.69 -3.79 0.82
N LEU A 252 -14.19 -3.15 -0.24
CA LEU A 252 -15.01 -2.73 -1.37
C LEU A 252 -15.40 -3.90 -2.29
N GLN A 253 -14.70 -5.04 -2.22
CA GLN A 253 -15.00 -6.25 -3.01
C GLN A 253 -16.10 -7.11 -2.39
N GLY A 254 -16.26 -7.11 -1.08
CA GLY A 254 -17.29 -7.92 -0.38
C GLY A 254 -18.73 -7.43 -0.53
N ARG A 255 -18.96 -6.28 -1.20
CA ARG A 255 -20.29 -5.69 -1.44
C ARG A 255 -20.82 -5.82 -2.87
N ALA A 256 -20.16 -6.53 -3.73
CA ALA A 256 -20.57 -6.70 -5.12
C ALA A 256 -20.57 -8.16 -5.50
N VAL A 257 -21.63 -8.89 -5.19
CA VAL A 257 -22.40 -9.78 -6.07
C VAL A 257 -23.60 -10.29 -5.27
N PRO A 258 -24.85 -9.85 -5.52
CA PRO A 258 -26.01 -10.68 -5.28
C PRO A 258 -25.94 -11.81 -6.31
N SER A 259 -25.79 -13.03 -5.83
CA SER A 259 -25.97 -14.25 -6.62
C SER A 259 -27.34 -14.20 -7.29
N HIS A 260 -27.38 -13.94 -8.59
CA HIS A 260 -28.54 -14.27 -9.37
C HIS A 260 -28.68 -15.80 -9.32
N HIS A 261 -29.62 -16.26 -8.52
CA HIS A 261 -30.21 -17.58 -8.69
C HIS A 261 -30.76 -17.61 -10.11
N GLN A 262 -30.14 -18.43 -10.95
CA GLN A 262 -30.75 -18.91 -12.17
C GLN A 262 -31.97 -19.75 -11.76
N ASN A 263 -33.17 -19.19 -11.92
CA ASN A 263 -34.36 -19.98 -12.02
C ASN A 263 -34.31 -20.75 -13.34
N ASP A 264 -34.09 -22.03 -13.25
CA ASP A 264 -34.39 -22.96 -14.35
C ASP A 264 -35.89 -22.89 -14.67
N PRO A 265 -36.24 -22.70 -15.92
CA PRO A 265 -37.67 -22.88 -16.31
C PRO A 265 -37.96 -24.36 -16.38
N GLU A 266 -38.91 -24.80 -15.56
CA GLU A 266 -39.54 -26.12 -15.62
C GLU A 266 -39.95 -26.47 -17.07
N GLN A 267 -39.48 -27.61 -17.50
CA GLN A 267 -39.95 -28.29 -18.69
C GLN A 267 -41.41 -28.71 -18.52
N GLY A 268 -42.31 -27.96 -19.09
CA GLY A 268 -43.70 -28.39 -19.30
C GLY A 268 -43.76 -29.40 -20.45
N SER A 269 -44.05 -30.62 -20.12
CA SER A 269 -44.38 -31.71 -21.05
C SER A 269 -45.72 -31.41 -21.73
N PRO A 270 -45.92 -31.54 -23.02
CA PRO A 270 -47.22 -31.59 -23.63
C PRO A 270 -47.69 -33.06 -23.71
N ALA A 271 -48.87 -33.33 -23.11
CA ALA A 271 -49.64 -34.52 -23.41
C ALA A 271 -50.64 -34.21 -24.54
N VAL A 272 -50.78 -35.23 -25.41
CA VAL A 272 -51.74 -35.45 -26.51
C VAL A 272 -51.42 -34.83 -27.83
#